data_60e8f3eeec2fa972ff2944833e4007f0
#
_entry.id   60e8f3eeec2fa972ff2944833e4007f0
#
_cell.length_a   1.000
_cell.length_b   1.000
_cell.length_c   1.000
_cell.angle_alpha   90.00
_cell.angle_beta   90.00
_cell.angle_gamma   90.00
#
_symmetry.space_group_name_H-M   'P 1'
#
loop_
_entity.id
_entity.type
_entity.pdbx_description
1 polymer ?
#
loop_
_entity_poly.entity_id
_entity_poly.type
_entity_poly.pdbx_seq_one_letter_code
_entity_poly.pdbx_strand_id
1 'polypeptide(L)'
;LVTTNPANNAPLSIIATGVFTAGGVDHPGDKVDTVVFPNGTFKIAHSNGTGTQRFNAKTCLGTIVLNGTYRLSGGTGAYAGISGHGIYRLNILIVAARNAAGKCSQKLPPTAFQQIIRAQGPVSL
;
A
#
# COMPACT_ATOMS: atom_id res chain seq x y z
N LEU A 1 2.59 1.03 -7.69
CA LEU A 1 1.93 2.03 -6.87
C LEU A 1 2.96 2.76 -6.01
N VAL A 2 3.00 4.06 -6.09
CA VAL A 2 3.91 4.90 -5.30
C VAL A 2 3.10 6.01 -4.65
N THR A 3 3.33 6.24 -3.38
CA THR A 3 2.73 7.36 -2.66
C THR A 3 3.74 8.01 -1.72
N THR A 4 3.58 9.30 -1.50
CA THR A 4 4.37 10.08 -0.56
C THR A 4 3.42 10.77 0.40
N ASN A 5 2.90 10.04 1.35
CA ASN A 5 1.98 10.60 2.33
C ASN A 5 2.36 10.14 3.74
N PRO A 6 2.53 11.05 4.70
CA PRO A 6 2.88 10.69 6.07
C PRO A 6 1.72 10.14 6.90
N ALA A 7 0.49 10.16 6.38
CA ALA A 7 -0.68 9.68 7.10
C ALA A 7 -0.96 8.22 6.79
N ASN A 8 -1.30 7.43 7.80
CA ASN A 8 -1.84 6.09 7.62
C ASN A 8 -3.23 6.18 7.01
N ASN A 9 -3.60 5.19 6.20
CA ASN A 9 -4.91 5.08 5.54
C ASN A 9 -5.22 6.22 4.56
N ALA A 10 -4.20 6.96 4.11
CA ALA A 10 -4.40 7.96 3.06
C ALA A 10 -4.65 7.27 1.72
N PRO A 11 -5.48 7.87 0.84
CA PRO A 11 -5.69 7.34 -0.50
C PRO A 11 -4.37 7.22 -1.28
N LEU A 12 -4.24 6.13 -2.03
CA LEU A 12 -3.07 5.80 -2.83
C LEU A 12 -3.45 5.81 -4.31
N SER A 13 -2.54 6.27 -5.16
CA SER A 13 -2.71 6.05 -6.60
C SER A 13 -2.45 4.58 -6.92
N ILE A 14 -3.28 4.00 -7.78
CA ILE A 14 -3.15 2.60 -8.18
C ILE A 14 -3.22 2.49 -9.70
N ILE A 15 -2.35 1.65 -10.25
CA ILE A 15 -2.35 1.30 -11.66
C ILE A 15 -2.44 -0.21 -11.77
N ALA A 16 -3.40 -0.69 -12.52
CA ALA A 16 -3.56 -2.10 -12.86
C ALA A 16 -3.20 -2.34 -14.32
N THR A 17 -2.52 -3.45 -14.59
CA THR A 17 -2.18 -3.91 -15.94
C THR A 17 -2.40 -5.42 -16.02
N GLY A 18 -2.50 -5.95 -17.22
CA GLY A 18 -2.71 -7.37 -17.47
C GLY A 18 -4.07 -7.64 -18.08
N VAL A 19 -4.95 -8.34 -17.37
CA VAL A 19 -6.31 -8.66 -17.85
C VAL A 19 -7.09 -7.38 -18.18
N PHE A 20 -6.83 -6.31 -17.45
CA PHE A 20 -7.34 -4.98 -17.76
C PHE A 20 -6.26 -3.94 -17.44
N THR A 21 -6.43 -2.74 -17.99
CA THR A 21 -5.56 -1.60 -17.71
C THR A 21 -6.41 -0.45 -17.21
N ALA A 22 -6.09 0.02 -16.01
CA ALA A 22 -6.82 1.12 -15.39
C ALA A 22 -5.94 1.86 -14.39
N GLY A 23 -6.25 3.12 -14.18
CA GLY A 23 -5.66 3.94 -13.13
C GLY A 23 -6.75 4.53 -12.25
N GLY A 24 -6.50 4.65 -10.98
CA GLY A 24 -7.48 5.17 -10.03
C GLY A 24 -6.92 5.33 -8.63
N VAL A 25 -7.77 5.11 -7.65
CA VAL A 25 -7.46 5.36 -6.24
C VAL A 25 -7.74 4.11 -5.43
N ASP A 26 -6.79 3.76 -4.59
CA ASP A 26 -6.94 2.76 -3.56
C ASP A 26 -7.19 3.47 -2.23
N HIS A 27 -8.31 3.16 -1.59
CA HIS A 27 -8.64 3.61 -0.25
C HIS A 27 -8.27 2.51 0.74
N PRO A 28 -7.14 2.61 1.43
CA PRO A 28 -6.70 1.58 2.35
C PRO A 28 -7.66 1.38 3.50
N GLY A 29 -7.82 0.13 3.90
CA GLY A 29 -8.51 -0.27 5.12
C GLY A 29 -7.61 -1.15 5.96
N ASP A 30 -8.10 -1.53 7.14
CA ASP A 30 -7.32 -2.36 8.07
C ASP A 30 -6.99 -3.73 7.45
N LYS A 31 -7.99 -4.38 6.88
CA LYS A 31 -7.83 -5.69 6.21
C LYS A 31 -8.37 -5.71 4.79
N VAL A 32 -9.16 -4.72 4.43
CA VAL A 32 -9.82 -4.63 3.12
C VAL A 32 -9.65 -3.22 2.58
N ASP A 33 -9.08 -3.12 1.40
CA ASP A 33 -9.00 -1.87 0.66
C ASP A 33 -10.15 -1.77 -0.33
N THR A 34 -10.56 -0.55 -0.65
CA THR A 34 -11.52 -0.28 -1.71
C THR A 34 -10.82 0.42 -2.85
N VAL A 35 -10.82 -0.21 -4.03
CA VAL A 35 -10.24 0.36 -5.23
C VAL A 35 -11.34 1.01 -6.06
N VAL A 36 -11.10 2.25 -6.49
CA VAL A 36 -12.02 3.02 -7.33
C VAL A 36 -11.33 3.36 -8.64
N PHE A 37 -11.82 2.76 -9.73
CA PHE A 37 -11.45 3.10 -11.09
C PHE A 37 -12.61 3.83 -11.78
N PRO A 38 -12.37 4.52 -12.92
CA PRO A 38 -13.45 5.24 -13.61
C PRO A 38 -14.65 4.37 -13.97
N ASN A 39 -14.42 3.08 -14.27
CA ASN A 39 -15.45 2.16 -14.77
C ASN A 39 -16.08 1.27 -13.70
N GLY A 40 -15.66 1.39 -12.46
CA GLY A 40 -16.20 0.58 -11.36
C GLY A 40 -15.25 0.47 -10.18
N THR A 41 -15.66 -0.33 -9.22
CA THR A 41 -14.91 -0.51 -7.97
C THR A 41 -14.76 -1.98 -7.63
N PHE A 42 -13.80 -2.31 -6.77
CA PHE A 42 -13.71 -3.64 -6.18
C PHE A 42 -12.98 -3.59 -4.84
N LYS A 43 -12.97 -4.69 -4.13
CA LYS A 43 -12.33 -4.84 -2.83
C LYS A 43 -11.08 -5.70 -2.94
N ILE A 44 -10.07 -5.34 -2.17
CA ILE A 44 -8.87 -6.15 -1.98
C ILE A 44 -8.80 -6.53 -0.51
N ALA A 45 -9.01 -7.80 -0.20
CA ALA A 45 -8.73 -8.32 1.13
C ALA A 45 -7.26 -8.77 1.17
N HIS A 46 -6.49 -8.28 2.12
CA HIS A 46 -5.08 -8.60 2.22
C HIS A 46 -4.73 -9.18 3.58
N SER A 47 -3.76 -10.08 3.60
CA SER A 47 -3.18 -10.60 4.84
C SER A 47 -2.31 -9.53 5.49
N ASN A 48 -2.03 -9.70 6.79
CA ASN A 48 -0.95 -8.97 7.42
C ASN A 48 0.36 -9.45 6.84
N GLY A 49 1.16 -8.53 6.32
CA GLY A 49 2.45 -8.88 5.73
C GLY A 49 3.45 -9.34 6.80
N THR A 50 4.41 -10.15 6.36
CA THR A 50 5.57 -10.54 7.16
C THR A 50 6.83 -10.05 6.46
N GLY A 51 7.85 -9.71 7.21
CA GLY A 51 9.08 -9.23 6.59
C GLY A 51 10.07 -8.64 7.58
N THR A 52 10.83 -7.67 7.11
CA THR A 52 11.95 -7.10 7.84
C THR A 52 11.80 -5.61 8.01
N GLN A 53 12.40 -5.11 9.10
CA GLN A 53 12.45 -3.70 9.41
C GLN A 53 13.88 -3.32 9.78
N ARG A 54 14.35 -2.19 9.26
CA ARG A 54 15.67 -1.64 9.56
C ARG A 54 15.55 -0.16 9.87
N PHE A 55 16.39 0.31 10.78
CA PHE A 55 16.42 1.70 11.18
C PHE A 55 17.85 2.17 11.35
N ASN A 56 18.18 3.32 10.76
CA ASN A 56 19.49 3.96 10.89
C ASN A 56 19.37 5.18 11.79
N ALA A 57 19.94 5.10 12.98
CA ALA A 57 19.87 6.17 13.97
C ALA A 57 20.66 7.43 13.59
N LYS A 58 21.59 7.33 12.65
CA LYS A 58 22.35 8.50 12.17
C LYS A 58 21.58 9.33 11.16
N THR A 59 20.88 8.65 10.25
CA THR A 59 20.13 9.30 9.17
C THR A 59 18.65 9.45 9.49
N CYS A 60 18.16 8.78 10.51
CA CYS A 60 16.74 8.63 10.86
C CYS A 60 15.91 7.91 9.78
N LEU A 61 16.57 7.20 8.86
CA LEU A 61 15.89 6.44 7.82
C LEU A 61 15.46 5.08 8.35
N GLY A 62 14.15 4.80 8.26
CA GLY A 62 13.57 3.50 8.48
C GLY A 62 13.13 2.87 7.18
N THR A 63 13.35 1.57 7.02
CA THR A 63 12.89 0.79 5.89
C THR A 63 12.13 -0.42 6.37
N ILE A 64 10.96 -0.68 5.76
CA ILE A 64 10.13 -1.83 6.08
C ILE A 64 9.82 -2.54 4.77
N VAL A 65 10.01 -3.85 4.73
CA VAL A 65 9.64 -4.70 3.60
C VAL A 65 8.72 -5.78 4.12
N LEU A 66 7.49 -5.82 3.59
CA LEU A 66 6.50 -6.82 3.94
C LEU A 66 6.06 -7.57 2.70
N ASN A 67 5.82 -8.87 2.86
CA ASN A 67 5.24 -9.72 1.84
C ASN A 67 3.98 -10.38 2.39
N GLY A 68 2.96 -10.49 1.58
CA GLY A 68 1.70 -11.09 1.98
C GLY A 68 0.89 -11.57 0.79
N THR A 69 -0.36 -11.92 1.06
CA THR A 69 -1.31 -12.40 0.07
C THR A 69 -2.51 -11.49 -0.01
N TYR A 70 -3.19 -11.50 -1.16
CA TYR A 70 -4.41 -10.72 -1.35
C TYR A 70 -5.45 -11.52 -2.13
N ARG A 71 -6.70 -11.08 -2.03
CA ARG A 71 -7.85 -11.63 -2.75
C ARG A 71 -8.75 -10.50 -3.22
N LEU A 72 -9.23 -10.62 -4.46
CA LEU A 72 -10.14 -9.64 -5.06
C LEU A 72 -11.59 -10.14 -4.95
N SER A 73 -12.51 -9.22 -4.68
CA SER A 73 -13.94 -9.50 -4.60
C SER A 73 -14.77 -8.22 -4.65
N GLY A 74 -16.08 -8.34 -4.61
CA GLY A 74 -17.00 -7.22 -4.42
C GLY A 74 -16.96 -6.19 -5.55
N GLY A 75 -16.79 -6.64 -6.79
CA GLY A 75 -16.72 -5.76 -7.94
C GLY A 75 -18.05 -5.12 -8.32
N THR A 76 -17.99 -3.91 -8.84
CA THR A 76 -19.12 -3.17 -9.40
C THR A 76 -18.76 -2.65 -10.80
N GLY A 77 -19.77 -2.28 -11.58
CA GLY A 77 -19.54 -1.75 -12.93
C GLY A 77 -18.81 -2.75 -13.81
N ALA A 78 -17.74 -2.30 -14.45
CA ALA A 78 -16.91 -3.16 -15.32
C ALA A 78 -16.23 -4.30 -14.57
N TYR A 79 -16.18 -4.26 -13.23
CA TYR A 79 -15.53 -5.26 -12.39
C TYR A 79 -16.52 -6.17 -11.67
N ALA A 80 -17.81 -6.12 -12.04
CA ALA A 80 -18.80 -7.02 -11.47
C ALA A 80 -18.38 -8.48 -11.71
N GLY A 81 -18.36 -9.27 -10.62
CA GLY A 81 -17.92 -10.64 -10.68
C GLY A 81 -16.40 -10.83 -10.60
N ILE A 82 -15.62 -9.78 -10.40
CA ILE A 82 -14.17 -9.89 -10.28
C ILE A 82 -13.77 -10.90 -9.21
N SER A 83 -12.81 -11.74 -9.55
CA SER A 83 -12.16 -12.64 -8.60
C SER A 83 -10.67 -12.73 -8.95
N GLY A 84 -9.88 -13.05 -7.97
CA GLY A 84 -8.44 -13.18 -8.15
C GLY A 84 -7.76 -13.29 -6.81
N HIS A 85 -6.50 -13.71 -6.85
CA HIS A 85 -5.67 -13.82 -5.67
C HIS A 85 -4.21 -13.74 -6.10
N GLY A 86 -3.34 -13.46 -5.15
CA GLY A 86 -1.93 -13.41 -5.45
C GLY A 86 -1.10 -12.98 -4.25
N ILE A 87 0.10 -12.50 -4.55
CA ILE A 87 1.05 -12.04 -3.56
C ILE A 87 1.26 -10.54 -3.71
N TYR A 88 1.53 -9.87 -2.60
CA TYR A 88 1.96 -8.48 -2.62
C TYR A 88 3.29 -8.31 -1.91
N ARG A 89 4.02 -7.28 -2.31
CA ARG A 89 5.21 -6.81 -1.63
C ARG A 89 5.07 -5.32 -1.36
N LEU A 90 5.27 -4.95 -0.11
CA LEU A 90 5.18 -3.58 0.37
C LEU A 90 6.56 -3.12 0.81
N ASN A 91 7.01 -1.98 0.26
CA ASN A 91 8.23 -1.31 0.69
C ASN A 91 7.85 0.06 1.26
N ILE A 92 8.27 0.33 2.48
CA ILE A 92 8.04 1.60 3.15
C ILE A 92 9.38 2.24 3.47
N LEU A 93 9.52 3.52 3.15
CA LEU A 93 10.62 4.37 3.56
C LEU A 93 10.07 5.47 4.46
N ILE A 94 10.65 5.63 5.64
CA ILE A 94 10.25 6.65 6.61
C ILE A 94 11.50 7.40 7.05
N VAL A 95 11.44 8.72 7.07
CA VAL A 95 12.47 9.54 7.71
C VAL A 95 11.87 10.11 8.98
N ALA A 96 12.35 9.63 10.13
CA ALA A 96 11.89 10.13 11.42
C ALA A 96 12.35 11.57 11.65
N ALA A 97 11.52 12.34 12.31
CA ALA A 97 11.89 13.68 12.75
C ALA A 97 12.94 13.61 13.85
N ARG A 98 13.73 14.68 14.00
CA ARG A 98 14.67 14.82 15.10
C ARG A 98 14.05 15.65 16.23
N ASN A 99 14.30 15.25 17.46
CA ASN A 99 13.91 16.02 18.64
C ASN A 99 14.86 17.21 18.87
N ALA A 100 14.63 17.96 19.93
CA ALA A 100 15.45 19.12 20.28
C ALA A 100 16.92 18.75 20.56
N ALA A 101 17.18 17.51 20.97
CA ALA A 101 18.55 16.99 21.18
C ALA A 101 19.21 16.51 19.89
N GLY A 102 18.54 16.61 18.74
CA GLY A 102 19.04 16.16 17.43
C GLY A 102 18.96 14.66 17.22
N LYS A 103 18.25 13.94 18.07
CA LYS A 103 18.07 12.48 17.94
C LYS A 103 16.76 12.15 17.23
N CYS A 104 16.75 11.01 16.53
CA CYS A 104 15.56 10.50 15.88
C CYS A 104 14.45 10.25 16.89
N SER A 105 13.23 10.71 16.58
CA SER A 105 12.07 10.57 17.44
C SER A 105 10.93 9.87 16.71
N GLN A 106 10.39 8.82 17.35
CA GLN A 106 9.18 8.15 16.87
C GLN A 106 7.89 8.76 17.43
N LYS A 107 8.01 9.72 18.34
CA LYS A 107 6.86 10.44 18.93
C LYS A 107 6.41 11.60 18.08
N LEU A 108 7.28 12.13 17.23
CA LEU A 108 6.97 13.20 16.30
C LEU A 108 6.52 12.62 14.96
N PRO A 109 5.67 13.34 14.19
CA PRO A 109 5.35 12.93 12.84
C PRO A 109 6.62 12.81 11.99
N PRO A 110 6.74 11.79 11.12
CA PRO A 110 7.90 11.67 10.25
C PRO A 110 8.00 12.85 9.28
N THR A 111 9.23 13.22 8.91
CA THR A 111 9.48 14.29 7.94
C THR A 111 9.26 13.83 6.51
N ALA A 112 9.33 12.53 6.26
CA ALA A 112 9.05 11.94 4.95
C ALA A 112 8.50 10.52 5.11
N PHE A 113 7.60 10.15 4.21
CA PHE A 113 7.02 8.82 4.14
C PHE A 113 6.78 8.46 2.68
N GLN A 114 7.23 7.29 2.27
CA GLN A 114 6.99 6.76 0.94
C GLN A 114 6.60 5.30 1.04
N GLN A 115 5.60 4.89 0.26
CA GLN A 115 5.13 3.52 0.24
C GLN A 115 4.97 3.07 -1.20
N ILE A 116 5.51 1.90 -1.52
CA ILE A 116 5.38 1.26 -2.83
C ILE A 116 4.83 -0.14 -2.60
N ILE A 117 3.69 -0.43 -3.23
CA ILE A 117 3.06 -1.75 -3.17
C ILE A 117 3.05 -2.33 -4.57
N ARG A 118 3.50 -3.57 -4.69
CA ARG A 118 3.41 -4.35 -5.93
C ARG A 118 2.65 -5.63 -5.64
N ALA A 119 1.64 -5.91 -6.45
CA ALA A 119 0.80 -7.09 -6.30
C ALA A 119 0.62 -7.74 -7.67
N GLN A 120 0.65 -9.07 -7.70
CA GLN A 120 0.47 -9.84 -8.92
C GLN A 120 -0.20 -11.17 -8.64
N GLY A 121 -0.98 -11.63 -9.59
CA GLY A 121 -1.68 -12.91 -9.53
C GLY A 121 -2.75 -13.00 -10.61
N PRO A 122 -3.35 -14.18 -10.78
CA PRO A 122 -4.42 -14.39 -11.75
C PRO A 122 -5.68 -13.61 -11.36
N VAL A 123 -6.35 -13.08 -12.37
CA VAL A 123 -7.59 -12.31 -12.22
C VAL A 123 -8.61 -12.78 -13.26
N SER A 124 -9.84 -12.94 -12.82
CA SER A 124 -11.01 -13.21 -13.69
C SER A 124 -12.03 -12.09 -13.50
N LEU A 125 -12.61 -11.68 -14.61
CA LEU A 125 -13.70 -10.69 -14.63
C LEU A 125 -15.04 -11.36 -14.92
#